data_47a5276076a1d8fb311c95bac7a684f6
#
_entry.id   47a5276076a1d8fb311c95bac7a684f6
#
_cell.length_a   1.000
_cell.length_b   1.000
_cell.length_c   1.000
_cell.angle_alpha   90.00
_cell.angle_beta   90.00
_cell.angle_gamma   90.00
#
_symmetry.space_group_name_H-M   'P 1'
#
loop_
_entity.id
_entity.type
_entity.pdbx_description
1 polymer ?
#
loop_
_entity_poly.entity_id
_entity_poly.type
_entity_poly.pdbx_seq_one_letter_code
_entity_poly.pdbx_strand_id
1 'polypeptide(L)'
;MKDKKHKARVTTAASLIKRVIQYMLHYYKIQFILVVICILITAIATVVGATFPQKLVDEYIVPMMANGSTDFSELASDLVRLACIMAVGVVTAFTYNRIMVNVSQGTMRHLRDDLFHNMEALPIKYFDTHAHGDIMSVYTNDVDTLRQLLSQSIPQIINSVITMVATFITMIVLNAALTVISIITAIVMLIVTSQFSKLSGKYYVHQQKDLGAVDGFIEEMLDGQKVVKVFCREEAAKADFHKVNDKLRNSTDKANSYANLLMPVNANIGWISYALVAVVGAILGINELAGVTIGTVVTFVGLNKSFTNPITQVSQQVN
;
A
#
# COMPACT_ATOMS: atom_id res chain seq x y z
N MET A 1 -9.53 -21.69 44.16
CA MET A 1 -9.23 -22.17 42.78
C MET A 1 -8.91 -20.94 41.94
N LYS A 2 -7.65 -20.83 41.46
CA LYS A 2 -7.11 -19.62 40.84
C LYS A 2 -7.61 -19.50 39.41
N ASP A 3 -8.38 -18.44 39.14
CA ASP A 3 -8.71 -17.99 37.79
C ASP A 3 -7.42 -17.70 37.00
N LYS A 4 -7.06 -18.58 36.10
CA LYS A 4 -6.13 -18.27 35.05
C LYS A 4 -6.85 -17.40 33.99
N LYS A 5 -6.85 -16.09 34.18
CA LYS A 5 -7.15 -15.15 33.10
C LYS A 5 -6.24 -15.47 31.91
N HIS A 6 -6.81 -16.02 30.87
CA HIS A 6 -6.16 -16.12 29.57
C HIS A 6 -5.90 -14.69 29.09
N LYS A 7 -4.71 -14.16 29.37
CA LYS A 7 -4.21 -12.97 28.69
C LYS A 7 -4.10 -13.35 27.22
N ALA A 8 -5.09 -12.92 26.42
CA ALA A 8 -4.94 -12.86 24.99
C ALA A 8 -3.63 -12.10 24.72
N ARG A 9 -2.61 -12.78 24.21
CA ARG A 9 -1.38 -12.13 23.75
C ARG A 9 -1.83 -11.15 22.68
N VAL A 10 -1.69 -9.87 22.95
CA VAL A 10 -1.78 -8.83 21.92
C VAL A 10 -0.68 -9.14 20.92
N THR A 11 -1.03 -9.88 19.88
CA THR A 11 -0.11 -10.20 18.79
C THR A 11 0.07 -8.92 18.00
N THR A 12 1.29 -8.39 18.02
CA THR A 12 1.64 -7.21 17.22
C THR A 12 1.31 -7.49 15.74
N ALA A 13 0.76 -6.52 15.00
CA ALA A 13 0.41 -6.67 13.57
C ALA A 13 1.52 -7.35 12.76
N ALA A 14 2.79 -7.02 13.04
CA ALA A 14 3.95 -7.65 12.42
C ALA A 14 4.03 -9.18 12.69
N SER A 15 3.61 -9.66 13.86
CA SER A 15 3.63 -11.10 14.17
C SER A 15 2.50 -11.85 13.46
N LEU A 16 1.36 -11.20 13.23
CA LEU A 16 0.24 -11.74 12.44
C LEU A 16 0.64 -11.88 10.96
N ILE A 17 1.19 -10.81 10.38
CA ILE A 17 1.69 -10.83 9.00
C ILE A 17 2.74 -11.93 8.82
N LYS A 18 3.69 -12.05 9.75
CA LYS A 18 4.70 -13.13 9.72
C LYS A 18 4.06 -14.53 9.72
N ARG A 19 3.04 -14.77 10.55
CA ARG A 19 2.34 -16.07 10.60
C ARG A 19 1.60 -16.36 9.30
N VAL A 20 0.92 -15.38 8.73
CA VAL A 20 0.20 -15.51 7.46
C VAL A 20 1.19 -15.80 6.31
N ILE A 21 2.32 -15.08 6.24
CA ILE A 21 3.38 -15.34 5.25
C ILE A 21 3.96 -16.75 5.45
N GLN A 22 4.22 -17.18 6.68
CA GLN A 22 4.74 -18.53 6.95
C GLN A 22 3.74 -19.60 6.50
N TYR A 23 2.44 -19.41 6.75
CA TYR A 23 1.39 -20.32 6.31
C TYR A 23 1.34 -20.42 4.78
N MET A 24 1.38 -19.28 4.08
CA MET A 24 1.43 -19.22 2.62
C MET A 24 2.70 -19.90 2.06
N LEU A 25 3.86 -19.65 2.65
CA LEU A 25 5.13 -20.24 2.23
C LEU A 25 5.19 -21.76 2.48
N HIS A 26 4.43 -22.29 3.43
CA HIS A 26 4.36 -23.72 3.66
C HIS A 26 3.82 -24.48 2.46
N TYR A 27 2.77 -23.94 1.81
CA TYR A 27 2.10 -24.57 0.67
C TYR A 27 2.63 -24.12 -0.70
N TYR A 28 3.08 -22.85 -0.82
CA TYR A 28 3.35 -22.21 -2.11
C TYR A 28 4.76 -21.60 -2.21
N LYS A 29 5.77 -22.20 -1.56
CA LYS A 29 7.13 -21.67 -1.51
C LYS A 29 7.74 -21.38 -2.89
N ILE A 30 7.61 -22.31 -3.84
CA ILE A 30 8.19 -22.18 -5.19
C ILE A 30 7.52 -21.06 -5.96
N GLN A 31 6.19 -20.99 -5.93
CA GLN A 31 5.43 -19.93 -6.60
C GLN A 31 5.75 -18.55 -6.04
N PHE A 32 5.93 -18.45 -4.72
CA PHE A 32 6.31 -17.18 -4.08
C PHE A 32 7.72 -16.73 -4.50
N ILE A 33 8.70 -17.64 -4.60
CA ILE A 33 10.04 -17.33 -5.11
C ILE A 33 9.94 -16.84 -6.57
N LEU A 34 9.13 -17.49 -7.39
CA LEU A 34 8.91 -17.07 -8.79
C LEU A 34 8.30 -15.66 -8.86
N VAL A 35 7.33 -15.35 -7.98
CA VAL A 35 6.75 -14.00 -7.86
C VAL A 35 7.83 -12.96 -7.56
N VAL A 36 8.71 -13.22 -6.58
CA VAL A 36 9.80 -12.29 -6.24
C VAL A 36 10.75 -12.09 -7.41
N ILE A 37 11.11 -13.15 -8.13
CA ILE A 37 11.95 -13.06 -9.35
C ILE A 37 11.26 -12.21 -10.43
N CYS A 38 9.97 -12.44 -10.69
CA CYS A 38 9.21 -11.64 -11.65
C CYS A 38 9.14 -10.16 -11.25
N ILE A 39 8.95 -9.86 -9.96
CA ILE A 39 8.96 -8.49 -9.45
C ILE A 39 10.34 -7.84 -9.65
N LEU A 40 11.43 -8.56 -9.40
CA LEU A 40 12.79 -8.07 -9.65
C LEU A 40 13.00 -7.73 -11.12
N ILE A 41 12.59 -8.60 -12.05
CA ILE A 41 12.70 -8.34 -13.50
C ILE A 41 11.85 -7.12 -13.88
N THR A 42 10.63 -7.02 -13.36
CA THR A 42 9.75 -5.86 -13.60
C THR A 42 10.37 -4.56 -13.07
N ALA A 43 10.97 -4.58 -11.88
CA ALA A 43 11.65 -3.43 -11.30
C ALA A 43 12.86 -2.99 -12.14
N ILE A 44 13.68 -3.94 -12.61
CA ILE A 44 14.80 -3.66 -13.51
C ILE A 44 14.30 -3.03 -14.82
N ALA A 45 13.26 -3.59 -15.44
CA ALA A 45 12.66 -3.01 -16.65
C ALA A 45 12.17 -1.57 -16.40
N THR A 46 11.51 -1.32 -15.27
CA THR A 46 11.04 0.02 -14.88
C THR A 46 12.20 1.01 -14.74
N VAL A 47 13.30 0.60 -14.09
CA VAL A 47 14.50 1.44 -13.92
C VAL A 47 15.18 1.73 -15.27
N VAL A 48 15.32 0.72 -16.11
CA VAL A 48 15.88 0.90 -17.49
C VAL A 48 15.03 1.89 -18.29
N GLY A 49 13.70 1.78 -18.21
CA GLY A 49 12.80 2.75 -18.85
C GLY A 49 12.92 4.15 -18.27
N ALA A 50 13.11 4.26 -16.97
CA ALA A 50 13.27 5.56 -16.29
C ALA A 50 14.63 6.22 -16.57
N THR A 51 15.68 5.45 -16.91
CA THR A 51 17.03 5.97 -17.24
C THR A 51 17.21 6.25 -18.71
N PHE A 52 16.38 5.73 -19.59
CA PHE A 52 16.46 5.94 -21.04
C PHE A 52 16.43 7.42 -21.48
N PRO A 53 15.65 8.33 -20.84
CA PRO A 53 15.65 9.75 -21.20
C PRO A 53 17.03 10.41 -21.14
N GLN A 54 17.93 10.00 -20.23
CA GLN A 54 19.30 10.49 -20.20
C GLN A 54 20.04 10.09 -21.48
N LYS A 55 20.00 8.83 -21.84
CA LYS A 55 20.63 8.33 -23.06
C LYS A 55 20.05 9.04 -24.30
N LEU A 56 18.74 9.20 -24.35
CA LEU A 56 18.06 9.90 -25.45
C LEU A 56 18.55 11.34 -25.61
N VAL A 57 18.69 12.07 -24.51
CA VAL A 57 19.10 13.49 -24.57
C VAL A 57 20.59 13.62 -24.83
N ASP A 58 21.42 12.93 -24.04
CA ASP A 58 22.87 13.14 -24.02
C ASP A 58 23.59 12.46 -25.22
N GLU A 59 23.13 11.28 -25.66
CA GLU A 59 23.76 10.54 -26.73
C GLU A 59 23.16 10.81 -28.13
N TYR A 60 21.88 11.22 -28.20
CA TYR A 60 21.19 11.45 -29.49
C TYR A 60 20.81 12.90 -29.71
N ILE A 61 19.99 13.54 -28.84
CA ILE A 61 19.45 14.86 -29.13
C ILE A 61 20.56 15.92 -29.17
N VAL A 62 21.41 15.99 -28.15
CA VAL A 62 22.45 17.02 -28.04
C VAL A 62 23.46 16.88 -29.16
N PRO A 63 24.02 15.69 -29.49
CA PRO A 63 24.95 15.55 -30.63
C PRO A 63 24.30 15.79 -31.98
N MET A 64 23.07 15.37 -32.22
CA MET A 64 22.34 15.64 -33.47
C MET A 64 22.12 17.13 -33.70
N MET A 65 21.77 17.87 -32.63
CA MET A 65 21.63 19.33 -32.72
C MET A 65 22.97 20.02 -33.03
N ALA A 66 24.07 19.53 -32.44
CA ALA A 66 25.41 20.10 -32.67
C ALA A 66 25.95 19.79 -34.06
N ASN A 67 25.71 18.60 -34.60
CA ASN A 67 26.28 18.13 -35.85
C ASN A 67 25.34 18.31 -37.08
N GLY A 68 24.07 18.68 -36.85
CA GLY A 68 23.06 18.78 -37.92
C GLY A 68 22.74 17.45 -38.61
N SER A 69 23.07 16.32 -37.97
CA SER A 69 22.82 14.99 -38.53
C SER A 69 21.36 14.56 -38.38
N THR A 70 20.81 13.89 -39.39
CA THR A 70 19.44 13.37 -39.42
C THR A 70 19.40 11.84 -39.45
N ASP A 71 20.46 11.18 -39.02
CA ASP A 71 20.50 9.72 -38.96
C ASP A 71 19.90 9.21 -37.67
N PHE A 72 18.74 8.57 -37.75
CA PHE A 72 17.98 7.99 -36.63
C PHE A 72 18.15 6.48 -36.51
N SER A 73 19.06 5.85 -37.26
CA SER A 73 19.16 4.38 -37.29
C SER A 73 19.58 3.78 -35.96
N GLU A 74 20.54 4.40 -35.26
CA GLU A 74 20.99 3.96 -33.94
C GLU A 74 19.91 4.18 -32.89
N LEU A 75 19.26 5.35 -32.89
CA LEU A 75 18.14 5.66 -32.02
C LEU A 75 16.98 4.66 -32.18
N ALA A 76 16.65 4.31 -33.43
CA ALA A 76 15.61 3.33 -33.74
C ALA A 76 15.95 1.95 -33.13
N SER A 77 17.23 1.52 -33.25
CA SER A 77 17.67 0.25 -32.67
C SER A 77 17.56 0.21 -31.15
N ASP A 78 17.90 1.33 -30.46
CA ASP A 78 17.83 1.41 -29.03
C ASP A 78 16.36 1.53 -28.54
N LEU A 79 15.47 2.19 -29.28
CA LEU A 79 14.05 2.18 -29.02
C LEU A 79 13.43 0.79 -29.13
N VAL A 80 13.84 -0.01 -30.11
CA VAL A 80 13.42 -1.40 -30.26
C VAL A 80 13.91 -2.24 -29.08
N ARG A 81 15.18 -2.09 -28.66
CA ARG A 81 15.70 -2.77 -27.47
C ARG A 81 14.92 -2.39 -26.21
N LEU A 82 14.64 -1.10 -26.00
CA LEU A 82 13.83 -0.63 -24.89
C LEU A 82 12.43 -1.22 -24.95
N ALA A 83 11.78 -1.23 -26.11
CA ALA A 83 10.46 -1.83 -26.30
C ALA A 83 10.44 -3.32 -25.93
N CYS A 84 11.48 -4.07 -26.31
CA CYS A 84 11.62 -5.48 -25.92
C CYS A 84 11.77 -5.64 -24.40
N ILE A 85 12.60 -4.80 -23.74
CA ILE A 85 12.77 -4.84 -22.28
C ILE A 85 11.45 -4.50 -21.58
N MET A 86 10.74 -3.47 -22.06
CA MET A 86 9.43 -3.11 -21.53
C MET A 86 8.40 -4.22 -21.73
N ALA A 87 8.39 -4.87 -22.90
CA ALA A 87 7.50 -6.02 -23.15
C ALA A 87 7.76 -7.17 -22.16
N VAL A 88 9.04 -7.49 -21.90
CA VAL A 88 9.40 -8.47 -20.86
C VAL A 88 8.91 -8.02 -19.49
N GLY A 89 9.06 -6.74 -19.13
CA GLY A 89 8.53 -6.17 -17.89
C GLY A 89 7.01 -6.34 -17.76
N VAL A 90 6.25 -6.07 -18.82
CA VAL A 90 4.79 -6.25 -18.85
C VAL A 90 4.41 -7.72 -18.69
N VAL A 91 5.07 -8.63 -19.42
CA VAL A 91 4.81 -10.08 -19.32
C VAL A 91 5.11 -10.60 -17.90
N THR A 92 6.23 -10.18 -17.30
CA THR A 92 6.57 -10.58 -15.92
C THR A 92 5.62 -9.97 -14.90
N ALA A 93 5.16 -8.72 -15.10
CA ALA A 93 4.16 -8.09 -14.27
C ALA A 93 2.81 -8.84 -14.31
N PHE A 94 2.35 -9.21 -15.51
CA PHE A 94 1.16 -10.04 -15.67
C PHE A 94 1.33 -11.40 -14.99
N THR A 95 2.47 -12.04 -15.18
CA THR A 95 2.78 -13.38 -14.66
C THR A 95 2.78 -13.39 -13.13
N TYR A 96 3.47 -12.45 -12.47
CA TYR A 96 3.49 -12.44 -11.01
C TYR A 96 2.10 -12.16 -10.42
N ASN A 97 1.32 -11.26 -11.02
CA ASN A 97 -0.05 -11.00 -10.58
C ASN A 97 -0.92 -12.26 -10.72
N ARG A 98 -0.80 -12.97 -11.85
CA ARG A 98 -1.55 -14.22 -12.09
C ARG A 98 -1.19 -15.32 -11.10
N ILE A 99 0.11 -15.50 -10.84
CA ILE A 99 0.59 -16.47 -9.85
C ILE A 99 0.09 -16.09 -8.46
N MET A 100 0.13 -14.80 -8.11
CA MET A 100 -0.29 -14.32 -6.79
C MET A 100 -1.78 -14.52 -6.53
N VAL A 101 -2.63 -14.38 -7.56
CA VAL A 101 -4.05 -14.74 -7.46
C VAL A 101 -4.19 -16.23 -7.13
N ASN A 102 -3.49 -17.11 -7.83
CA ASN A 102 -3.55 -18.56 -7.57
C ASN A 102 -3.05 -18.92 -6.17
N VAL A 103 -1.93 -18.33 -5.72
CA VAL A 103 -1.37 -18.51 -4.39
C VAL A 103 -2.34 -18.03 -3.31
N SER A 104 -2.91 -16.84 -3.49
CA SER A 104 -3.87 -16.27 -2.55
C SER A 104 -5.13 -17.13 -2.43
N GLN A 105 -5.76 -17.49 -3.55
CA GLN A 105 -6.98 -18.30 -3.55
C GLN A 105 -6.74 -19.71 -3.01
N GLY A 106 -5.60 -20.33 -3.36
CA GLY A 106 -5.23 -21.64 -2.82
C GLY A 106 -4.96 -21.58 -1.31
N THR A 107 -4.27 -20.54 -0.83
CA THR A 107 -4.06 -20.32 0.62
C THR A 107 -5.40 -20.13 1.34
N MET A 108 -6.34 -19.38 0.77
CA MET A 108 -7.69 -19.20 1.33
C MET A 108 -8.48 -20.50 1.38
N ARG A 109 -8.34 -21.35 0.36
CA ARG A 109 -8.96 -22.69 0.37
C ARG A 109 -8.43 -23.50 1.56
N HIS A 110 -7.12 -23.66 1.68
CA HIS A 110 -6.53 -24.38 2.80
C HIS A 110 -6.93 -23.79 4.15
N LEU A 111 -6.96 -22.47 4.28
CA LEU A 111 -7.38 -21.83 5.51
C LEU A 111 -8.84 -22.15 5.88
N ARG A 112 -9.75 -22.14 4.88
CA ARG A 112 -11.16 -22.51 5.13
C ARG A 112 -11.30 -24.00 5.50
N ASP A 113 -10.54 -24.87 4.84
CA ASP A 113 -10.53 -26.30 5.13
C ASP A 113 -10.02 -26.53 6.58
N ASP A 114 -8.93 -25.87 6.99
CA ASP A 114 -8.39 -25.95 8.35
C ASP A 114 -9.37 -25.39 9.41
N LEU A 115 -10.00 -24.23 9.10
CA LEU A 115 -11.01 -23.64 9.99
C LEU A 115 -12.19 -24.58 10.18
N PHE A 116 -12.69 -25.18 9.11
CA PHE A 116 -13.82 -26.11 9.17
C PHE A 116 -13.44 -27.37 9.96
N HIS A 117 -12.28 -27.95 9.67
CA HIS A 117 -11.79 -29.13 10.41
C HIS A 117 -11.64 -28.85 11.91
N ASN A 118 -11.07 -27.69 12.26
CA ASN A 118 -10.95 -27.28 13.66
C ASN A 118 -12.30 -27.01 14.31
N MET A 119 -13.26 -26.44 13.59
CA MET A 119 -14.62 -26.21 14.10
C MET A 119 -15.32 -27.51 14.43
N GLU A 120 -15.25 -28.52 13.56
CA GLU A 120 -15.82 -29.86 13.81
C GLU A 120 -15.21 -30.55 15.03
N ALA A 121 -13.95 -30.24 15.38
CA ALA A 121 -13.27 -30.79 16.55
C ALA A 121 -13.61 -30.06 17.87
N LEU A 122 -14.37 -28.95 17.84
CA LEU A 122 -14.72 -28.18 19.02
C LEU A 122 -15.80 -28.90 19.84
N PRO A 123 -15.75 -28.81 21.20
CA PRO A 123 -16.78 -29.38 22.05
C PRO A 123 -18.11 -28.61 21.91
N ILE A 124 -19.25 -29.32 22.07
CA ILE A 124 -20.61 -28.73 21.97
C ILE A 124 -20.76 -27.47 22.84
N LYS A 125 -20.15 -27.47 24.01
CA LYS A 125 -20.14 -26.31 24.91
C LYS A 125 -19.65 -25.00 24.26
N TYR A 126 -18.79 -25.09 23.26
CA TYR A 126 -18.32 -23.92 22.51
C TYR A 126 -19.49 -23.28 21.74
N PHE A 127 -20.28 -24.09 21.07
CA PHE A 127 -21.44 -23.63 20.29
C PHE A 127 -22.58 -23.11 21.18
N ASP A 128 -22.73 -23.63 22.39
CA ASP A 128 -23.71 -23.15 23.36
C ASP A 128 -23.34 -21.78 23.95
N THR A 129 -22.04 -21.43 23.95
CA THR A 129 -21.53 -20.20 24.58
C THR A 129 -21.14 -19.10 23.59
N HIS A 130 -21.15 -19.35 22.29
CA HIS A 130 -20.80 -18.41 21.24
C HIS A 130 -21.96 -18.27 20.25
N ALA A 131 -22.27 -17.04 19.87
CA ALA A 131 -23.31 -16.80 18.87
C ALA A 131 -22.90 -17.38 17.49
N HIS A 132 -23.82 -18.04 16.82
CA HIS A 132 -23.58 -18.58 15.47
C HIS A 132 -23.14 -17.50 14.48
N GLY A 133 -23.63 -16.25 14.64
CA GLY A 133 -23.23 -15.10 13.86
C GLY A 133 -21.74 -14.75 14.00
N ASP A 134 -21.19 -14.85 15.23
CA ASP A 134 -19.76 -14.59 15.47
C ASP A 134 -18.88 -15.64 14.78
N ILE A 135 -19.29 -16.91 14.87
CA ILE A 135 -18.58 -18.01 14.19
C ILE A 135 -18.63 -17.80 12.68
N MET A 136 -19.79 -17.46 12.13
CA MET A 136 -19.96 -17.21 10.71
C MET A 136 -19.17 -15.99 10.22
N SER A 137 -19.04 -14.95 11.06
CA SER A 137 -18.23 -13.75 10.76
C SER A 137 -16.76 -14.10 10.53
N VAL A 138 -16.20 -15.07 11.24
CA VAL A 138 -14.82 -15.56 11.00
C VAL A 138 -14.68 -16.13 9.59
N TYR A 139 -15.66 -16.92 9.13
CA TYR A 139 -15.63 -17.53 7.79
C TYR A 139 -15.84 -16.53 6.64
N THR A 140 -16.58 -15.47 6.89
CA THR A 140 -16.91 -14.46 5.88
C THR A 140 -15.95 -13.27 5.96
N ASN A 141 -16.01 -12.49 7.03
CA ASN A 141 -15.32 -11.20 7.12
C ASN A 141 -13.83 -11.34 7.38
N ASP A 142 -13.42 -12.20 8.32
CA ASP A 142 -12.01 -12.35 8.68
C ASP A 142 -11.22 -13.02 7.56
N VAL A 143 -11.80 -14.06 6.95
CA VAL A 143 -11.19 -14.75 5.80
C VAL A 143 -11.08 -13.80 4.60
N ASP A 144 -12.07 -12.94 4.36
CA ASP A 144 -12.02 -11.98 3.24
C ASP A 144 -10.98 -10.88 3.48
N THR A 145 -10.82 -10.42 4.71
CA THR A 145 -9.76 -9.49 5.12
C THR A 145 -8.37 -10.10 4.89
N LEU A 146 -8.18 -11.37 5.25
CA LEU A 146 -6.93 -12.10 4.96
C LEU A 146 -6.70 -12.29 3.46
N ARG A 147 -7.75 -12.51 2.68
CA ARG A 147 -7.67 -12.57 1.21
C ARG A 147 -7.14 -11.27 0.64
N GLN A 148 -7.67 -10.12 1.07
CA GLN A 148 -7.21 -8.81 0.62
C GLN A 148 -5.74 -8.57 0.98
N LEU A 149 -5.33 -8.92 2.19
CA LEU A 149 -3.95 -8.82 2.63
C LEU A 149 -3.00 -9.66 1.77
N LEU A 150 -3.36 -10.91 1.48
CA LEU A 150 -2.53 -11.82 0.68
C LEU A 150 -2.49 -11.47 -0.80
N SER A 151 -3.65 -11.09 -1.38
CA SER A 151 -3.75 -10.88 -2.83
C SER A 151 -3.29 -9.49 -3.28
N GLN A 152 -3.35 -8.49 -2.41
CA GLN A 152 -3.05 -7.10 -2.77
C GLN A 152 -1.92 -6.51 -1.93
N SER A 153 -2.04 -6.53 -0.59
CA SER A 153 -1.11 -5.78 0.26
C SER A 153 0.30 -6.35 0.25
N ILE A 154 0.46 -7.67 0.38
CA ILE A 154 1.79 -8.31 0.39
C ILE A 154 2.54 -8.11 -0.93
N PRO A 155 1.99 -8.44 -2.12
CA PRO A 155 2.68 -8.20 -3.39
C PRO A 155 3.02 -6.73 -3.61
N GLN A 156 2.11 -5.82 -3.25
CA GLN A 156 2.31 -4.38 -3.40
C GLN A 156 3.46 -3.87 -2.52
N ILE A 157 3.55 -4.30 -1.27
CA ILE A 157 4.64 -3.94 -0.36
C ILE A 157 5.98 -4.45 -0.90
N ILE A 158 6.04 -5.72 -1.34
CA ILE A 158 7.26 -6.31 -1.90
C ILE A 158 7.70 -5.54 -3.14
N ASN A 159 6.78 -5.28 -4.07
CA ASN A 159 7.06 -4.51 -5.28
C ASN A 159 7.55 -3.09 -4.95
N SER A 160 6.90 -2.42 -4.00
CA SER A 160 7.27 -1.06 -3.55
C SER A 160 8.67 -1.01 -2.97
N VAL A 161 9.03 -1.97 -2.10
CA VAL A 161 10.36 -2.03 -1.48
C VAL A 161 11.43 -2.31 -2.55
N ILE A 162 11.21 -3.28 -3.44
CA ILE A 162 12.16 -3.64 -4.49
C ILE A 162 12.36 -2.46 -5.46
N THR A 163 11.28 -1.83 -5.92
CA THR A 163 11.35 -0.67 -6.82
C THR A 163 12.05 0.50 -6.16
N MET A 164 11.75 0.80 -4.89
CA MET A 164 12.39 1.88 -4.15
C MET A 164 13.89 1.64 -4.00
N VAL A 165 14.31 0.43 -3.64
CA VAL A 165 15.74 0.08 -3.51
C VAL A 165 16.45 0.16 -4.86
N ALA A 166 15.87 -0.41 -5.92
CA ALA A 166 16.44 -0.38 -7.27
C ALA A 166 16.58 1.06 -7.79
N THR A 167 15.53 1.88 -7.63
CA THR A 167 15.57 3.30 -8.01
C THR A 167 16.60 4.07 -7.18
N PHE A 168 16.69 3.83 -5.87
CA PHE A 168 17.66 4.49 -5.00
C PHE A 168 19.11 4.20 -5.39
N ILE A 169 19.43 2.93 -5.67
CA ILE A 169 20.76 2.53 -6.15
C ILE A 169 21.08 3.25 -7.46
N THR A 170 20.13 3.28 -8.40
CA THR A 170 20.29 3.95 -9.70
C THR A 170 20.51 5.46 -9.51
N MET A 171 19.78 6.12 -8.63
CA MET A 171 19.96 7.54 -8.33
C MET A 171 21.35 7.87 -7.80
N ILE A 172 21.89 7.05 -6.88
CA ILE A 172 23.25 7.22 -6.35
C ILE A 172 24.29 7.09 -7.46
N VAL A 173 24.14 6.09 -8.32
CA VAL A 173 25.08 5.83 -9.43
C VAL A 173 25.04 6.96 -10.45
N LEU A 174 23.87 7.52 -10.74
CA LEU A 174 23.71 8.62 -11.69
C LEU A 174 24.26 9.93 -11.15
N ASN A 175 23.83 10.35 -9.98
CA ASN A 175 24.29 11.59 -9.36
C ASN A 175 24.00 11.65 -7.86
N ALA A 176 25.04 11.59 -7.03
CA ALA A 176 24.92 11.60 -5.58
C ALA A 176 24.37 12.94 -5.04
N ALA A 177 24.71 14.08 -5.66
CA ALA A 177 24.27 15.39 -5.18
C ALA A 177 22.75 15.57 -5.33
N LEU A 178 22.18 15.20 -6.46
CA LEU A 178 20.73 15.23 -6.67
C LEU A 178 19.98 14.19 -5.81
N THR A 179 20.65 13.05 -5.50
CA THR A 179 20.09 12.01 -4.63
C THR A 179 19.83 12.54 -3.23
N VAL A 180 20.69 13.41 -2.69
CA VAL A 180 20.51 14.01 -1.36
C VAL A 180 19.18 14.78 -1.28
N ILE A 181 18.80 15.53 -2.31
CA ILE A 181 17.52 16.25 -2.35
C ILE A 181 16.34 15.28 -2.24
N SER A 182 16.40 14.19 -3.01
CA SER A 182 15.35 13.16 -2.99
C SER A 182 15.28 12.42 -1.65
N ILE A 183 16.41 12.22 -0.96
CA ILE A 183 16.43 11.65 0.40
C ILE A 183 15.75 12.60 1.39
N ILE A 184 16.09 13.89 1.36
CA ILE A 184 15.50 14.88 2.26
C ILE A 184 13.98 14.92 2.08
N THR A 185 13.50 14.98 0.84
CA THR A 185 12.06 14.98 0.56
C THR A 185 11.37 13.67 0.96
N ALA A 186 12.02 12.52 0.78
CA ALA A 186 11.50 11.24 1.24
C ALA A 186 11.39 11.19 2.78
N ILE A 187 12.36 11.71 3.50
CA ILE A 187 12.30 11.83 4.97
C ILE A 187 11.13 12.71 5.40
N VAL A 188 10.94 13.86 4.75
CA VAL A 188 9.78 14.75 5.00
C VAL A 188 8.48 14.01 4.76
N MET A 189 8.34 13.27 3.63
CA MET A 189 7.17 12.45 3.33
C MET A 189 6.91 11.40 4.42
N LEU A 190 7.94 10.69 4.88
CA LEU A 190 7.81 9.67 5.92
C LEU A 190 7.38 10.27 7.27
N ILE A 191 7.91 11.43 7.64
CA ILE A 191 7.51 12.15 8.87
C ILE A 191 6.04 12.57 8.78
N VAL A 192 5.65 13.20 7.68
CA VAL A 192 4.27 13.64 7.45
C VAL A 192 3.32 12.45 7.46
N THR A 193 3.62 11.42 6.69
CA THR A 193 2.83 10.17 6.65
C THR A 193 2.67 9.58 8.04
N SER A 194 3.74 9.47 8.83
CA SER A 194 3.69 8.92 10.18
C SER A 194 2.79 9.74 11.12
N GLN A 195 2.81 11.06 11.01
CA GLN A 195 1.95 11.93 11.83
C GLN A 195 0.47 11.79 11.46
N PHE A 196 0.15 11.85 10.16
CA PHE A 196 -1.22 11.69 9.69
C PHE A 196 -1.78 10.30 10.00
N SER A 197 -0.99 9.22 9.80
CA SER A 197 -1.41 7.86 10.15
C SER A 197 -1.68 7.69 11.64
N LYS A 198 -0.88 8.31 12.52
CA LYS A 198 -1.15 8.28 13.97
C LYS A 198 -2.44 9.00 14.33
N LEU A 199 -2.70 10.16 13.71
CA LEU A 199 -3.92 10.93 13.93
C LEU A 199 -5.15 10.17 13.40
N SER A 200 -5.07 9.67 12.18
CA SER A 200 -6.11 8.84 11.57
C SER A 200 -6.42 7.62 12.44
N GLY A 201 -5.41 6.84 12.82
CA GLY A 201 -5.56 5.65 13.67
C GLY A 201 -6.22 5.96 15.02
N LYS A 202 -5.87 7.10 15.66
CA LYS A 202 -6.55 7.54 16.88
C LYS A 202 -8.04 7.76 16.66
N TYR A 203 -8.41 8.44 15.58
CA TYR A 203 -9.82 8.72 15.29
C TYR A 203 -10.58 7.49 14.81
N TYR A 204 -9.94 6.54 14.12
CA TYR A 204 -10.55 5.25 13.80
C TYR A 204 -10.92 4.44 15.05
N VAL A 205 -10.08 4.47 16.10
CA VAL A 205 -10.43 3.85 17.39
C VAL A 205 -11.65 4.52 18.03
N HIS A 206 -11.76 5.86 17.97
CA HIS A 206 -12.95 6.56 18.44
C HIS A 206 -14.18 6.23 17.60
N GLN A 207 -14.06 6.21 16.29
CA GLN A 207 -15.13 5.81 15.37
C GLN A 207 -15.65 4.40 15.70
N GLN A 208 -14.74 3.44 15.90
CA GLN A 208 -15.13 2.05 16.23
C GLN A 208 -15.89 1.97 17.57
N LYS A 209 -15.48 2.77 18.57
CA LYS A 209 -16.20 2.87 19.83
C LYS A 209 -17.59 3.48 19.66
N ASP A 210 -17.69 4.57 18.89
CA ASP A 210 -18.96 5.25 18.64
C ASP A 210 -19.89 4.40 17.77
N LEU A 211 -19.34 3.61 16.81
CA LEU A 211 -20.10 2.62 16.05
C LEU A 211 -20.69 1.54 16.96
N GLY A 212 -19.90 0.97 17.87
CA GLY A 212 -20.41 0.02 18.86
C GLY A 212 -21.48 0.61 19.78
N ALA A 213 -21.44 1.92 20.05
CA ALA A 213 -22.51 2.59 20.82
C ALA A 213 -23.80 2.75 20.00
N VAL A 214 -23.69 2.99 18.69
CA VAL A 214 -24.85 3.01 17.76
C VAL A 214 -25.46 1.63 17.65
N ASP A 215 -24.64 0.60 17.44
CA ASP A 215 -25.08 -0.79 17.31
C ASP A 215 -25.81 -1.26 18.59
N GLY A 216 -25.21 -1.00 19.77
CA GLY A 216 -25.84 -1.33 21.05
C GLY A 216 -27.15 -0.58 21.29
N PHE A 217 -27.25 0.70 20.88
CA PHE A 217 -28.51 1.45 20.95
C PHE A 217 -29.59 0.85 20.03
N ILE A 218 -29.20 0.44 18.82
CA ILE A 218 -30.14 -0.20 17.88
C ILE A 218 -30.64 -1.53 18.46
N GLU A 219 -29.74 -2.37 19.02
CA GLU A 219 -30.11 -3.64 19.66
C GLU A 219 -31.06 -3.42 20.80
N GLU A 220 -30.77 -2.47 21.72
CA GLU A 220 -31.66 -2.10 22.83
C GLU A 220 -33.05 -1.66 22.36
N MET A 221 -33.10 -0.84 21.29
CA MET A 221 -34.37 -0.37 20.74
C MET A 221 -35.14 -1.48 20.02
N LEU A 222 -34.49 -2.43 19.37
CA LEU A 222 -35.14 -3.58 18.75
C LEU A 222 -35.76 -4.50 19.81
N ASP A 223 -35.03 -4.80 20.88
CA ASP A 223 -35.52 -5.63 21.99
C ASP A 223 -36.64 -4.93 22.76
N GLY A 224 -36.50 -3.61 22.99
CA GLY A 224 -37.48 -2.77 23.69
C GLY A 224 -38.62 -2.23 22.82
N GLN A 225 -38.72 -2.59 21.52
CA GLN A 225 -39.66 -1.96 20.58
C GLN A 225 -41.11 -1.99 21.03
N LYS A 226 -41.55 -3.07 21.68
CA LYS A 226 -42.92 -3.16 22.22
C LYS A 226 -43.17 -2.13 23.30
N VAL A 227 -42.17 -1.90 24.16
CA VAL A 227 -42.27 -0.91 25.29
C VAL A 227 -42.32 0.50 24.72
N VAL A 228 -41.44 0.81 23.76
CA VAL A 228 -41.41 2.12 23.08
C VAL A 228 -42.77 2.43 22.45
N LYS A 229 -43.39 1.44 21.78
CA LYS A 229 -44.73 1.57 21.17
C LYS A 229 -45.86 1.76 22.18
N VAL A 230 -45.88 0.96 23.24
CA VAL A 230 -46.95 1.05 24.29
C VAL A 230 -46.91 2.40 24.99
N PHE A 231 -45.72 2.96 25.24
CA PHE A 231 -45.56 4.25 25.90
C PHE A 231 -45.49 5.45 24.95
N CYS A 232 -45.70 5.27 23.64
CA CYS A 232 -45.66 6.32 22.62
C CYS A 232 -44.39 7.17 22.67
N ARG A 233 -43.21 6.53 22.87
CA ARG A 233 -41.93 7.22 23.05
C ARG A 233 -41.05 7.22 21.80
N GLU A 234 -41.59 7.01 20.63
CA GLU A 234 -40.85 6.94 19.37
C GLU A 234 -40.05 8.21 19.08
N GLU A 235 -40.61 9.37 19.30
CA GLU A 235 -39.93 10.63 19.05
C GLU A 235 -38.74 10.86 20.01
N ALA A 236 -38.91 10.44 21.29
CA ALA A 236 -37.81 10.48 22.24
C ALA A 236 -36.67 9.51 21.85
N ALA A 237 -37.02 8.29 21.44
CA ALA A 237 -36.04 7.30 20.97
C ALA A 237 -35.29 7.80 19.71
N LYS A 238 -35.99 8.44 18.75
CA LYS A 238 -35.34 9.05 17.58
C LYS A 238 -34.39 10.18 18.00
N ALA A 239 -34.79 11.05 18.92
CA ALA A 239 -33.93 12.13 19.41
C ALA A 239 -32.66 11.61 20.09
N ASP A 240 -32.74 10.51 20.84
CA ASP A 240 -31.59 9.89 21.50
C ASP A 240 -30.70 9.17 20.47
N PHE A 241 -31.28 8.48 19.47
CA PHE A 241 -30.55 7.93 18.36
C PHE A 241 -29.75 9.00 17.60
N HIS A 242 -30.37 10.14 17.30
CA HIS A 242 -29.66 11.25 16.62
C HIS A 242 -28.41 11.69 17.38
N LYS A 243 -28.45 11.77 18.72
CA LYS A 243 -27.28 12.15 19.52
C LYS A 243 -26.13 11.16 19.40
N VAL A 244 -26.44 9.86 19.41
CA VAL A 244 -25.43 8.81 19.29
C VAL A 244 -24.88 8.77 17.87
N ASN A 245 -25.74 8.89 16.87
CA ASN A 245 -25.37 8.91 15.45
C ASN A 245 -24.53 10.16 15.08
N ASP A 246 -24.82 11.33 15.65
CA ASP A 246 -24.01 12.53 15.45
C ASP A 246 -22.59 12.40 16.01
N LYS A 247 -22.42 11.68 17.13
CA LYS A 247 -21.08 11.36 17.65
C LYS A 247 -20.31 10.48 16.67
N LEU A 248 -20.94 9.40 16.17
CA LEU A 248 -20.36 8.53 15.17
C LEU A 248 -19.98 9.32 13.91
N ARG A 249 -20.89 10.16 13.40
CA ARG A 249 -20.62 11.04 12.24
C ARG A 249 -19.37 11.88 12.48
N ASN A 250 -19.26 12.56 13.64
CA ASN A 250 -18.11 13.42 13.94
C ASN A 250 -16.80 12.65 14.06
N SER A 251 -16.82 11.44 14.62
CA SER A 251 -15.63 10.58 14.72
C SER A 251 -15.23 10.04 13.35
N THR A 252 -16.20 9.64 12.53
CA THR A 252 -16.01 9.15 11.15
C THR A 252 -15.45 10.26 10.25
N ASP A 253 -16.00 11.48 10.33
CA ASP A 253 -15.54 12.62 9.57
C ASP A 253 -14.05 12.91 9.85
N LYS A 254 -13.65 12.97 11.13
CA LYS A 254 -12.27 13.19 11.54
C LYS A 254 -11.34 12.06 11.09
N ALA A 255 -11.76 10.80 11.29
CA ALA A 255 -10.97 9.64 10.88
C ALA A 255 -10.68 9.67 9.37
N ASN A 256 -11.73 9.84 8.57
CA ASN A 256 -11.62 9.87 7.11
C ASN A 256 -10.92 11.13 6.58
N SER A 257 -11.12 12.29 7.22
CA SER A 257 -10.42 13.52 6.83
C SER A 257 -8.90 13.36 6.93
N TYR A 258 -8.38 12.83 8.04
CA TYR A 258 -6.93 12.59 8.18
C TYR A 258 -6.42 11.49 7.25
N ALA A 259 -7.18 10.41 7.05
CA ALA A 259 -6.81 9.34 6.13
C ALA A 259 -6.75 9.84 4.67
N ASN A 260 -7.76 10.55 4.22
CA ASN A 260 -7.88 11.01 2.83
C ASN A 260 -6.94 12.19 2.50
N LEU A 261 -6.47 12.96 3.50
CA LEU A 261 -5.46 14.00 3.28
C LEU A 261 -4.07 13.45 2.99
N LEU A 262 -3.75 12.21 3.36
CA LEU A 262 -2.44 11.60 3.15
C LEU A 262 -2.03 11.59 1.68
N MET A 263 -2.94 11.18 0.79
CA MET A 263 -2.64 11.05 -0.64
C MET A 263 -2.34 12.42 -1.30
N PRO A 264 -3.20 13.44 -1.17
CA PRO A 264 -2.94 14.77 -1.74
C PRO A 264 -1.68 15.43 -1.15
N VAL A 265 -1.44 15.28 0.16
CA VAL A 265 -0.27 15.90 0.82
C VAL A 265 1.02 15.25 0.30
N ASN A 266 1.09 13.91 0.25
CA ASN A 266 2.25 13.22 -0.30
C ASN A 266 2.46 13.51 -1.79
N ALA A 267 1.40 13.61 -2.59
CA ALA A 267 1.49 13.99 -3.99
C ALA A 267 2.09 15.40 -4.16
N ASN A 268 1.64 16.38 -3.35
CA ASN A 268 2.18 17.74 -3.40
C ASN A 268 3.64 17.82 -2.93
N ILE A 269 4.03 17.08 -1.90
CA ILE A 269 5.44 16.97 -1.49
C ILE A 269 6.27 16.36 -2.64
N GLY A 270 5.73 15.36 -3.35
CA GLY A 270 6.35 14.79 -4.54
C GLY A 270 6.53 15.82 -5.68
N TRP A 271 5.55 16.68 -5.93
CA TRP A 271 5.68 17.77 -6.91
C TRP A 271 6.68 18.84 -6.49
N ILE A 272 6.74 19.20 -5.20
CA ILE A 272 7.77 20.10 -4.66
C ILE A 272 9.16 19.49 -4.85
N SER A 273 9.32 18.19 -4.54
CA SER A 273 10.56 17.46 -4.78
C SER A 273 10.97 17.48 -6.25
N TYR A 274 10.02 17.24 -7.15
CA TYR A 274 10.23 17.32 -8.60
C TYR A 274 10.77 18.70 -9.01
N ALA A 275 10.12 19.78 -8.54
CA ALA A 275 10.54 21.16 -8.85
C ALA A 275 11.92 21.47 -8.29
N LEU A 276 12.23 21.05 -7.05
CA LEU A 276 13.54 21.24 -6.43
C LEU A 276 14.64 20.51 -7.20
N VAL A 277 14.42 19.24 -7.58
CA VAL A 277 15.37 18.46 -8.38
C VAL A 277 15.58 19.11 -9.74
N ALA A 278 14.53 19.59 -10.40
CA ALA A 278 14.63 20.25 -11.69
C ALA A 278 15.42 21.57 -11.61
N VAL A 279 15.10 22.43 -10.63
CA VAL A 279 15.78 23.73 -10.46
C VAL A 279 17.24 23.55 -10.04
N VAL A 280 17.49 22.76 -9.01
CA VAL A 280 18.88 22.53 -8.53
C VAL A 280 19.69 21.79 -9.59
N GLY A 281 19.09 20.79 -10.25
CA GLY A 281 19.73 20.07 -11.36
C GLY A 281 20.09 20.98 -12.51
N ALA A 282 19.20 21.89 -12.90
CA ALA A 282 19.48 22.88 -13.93
C ALA A 282 20.61 23.84 -13.54
N ILE A 283 20.62 24.34 -12.27
CA ILE A 283 21.71 25.19 -11.78
C ILE A 283 23.05 24.44 -11.80
N LEU A 284 23.09 23.18 -11.36
CA LEU A 284 24.31 22.38 -11.36
C LEU A 284 24.78 22.09 -12.80
N GLY A 285 23.84 21.81 -13.71
CA GLY A 285 24.14 21.53 -15.11
C GLY A 285 24.66 22.78 -15.86
N ILE A 286 24.08 23.95 -15.65
CA ILE A 286 24.54 25.21 -16.28
C ILE A 286 25.94 25.60 -15.79
N ASN A 287 26.26 25.33 -14.53
CA ASN A 287 27.58 25.61 -13.96
C ASN A 287 28.57 24.47 -14.15
N GLU A 288 28.23 23.44 -14.91
CA GLU A 288 29.05 22.23 -15.14
C GLU A 288 29.55 21.56 -13.85
N LEU A 289 28.78 21.71 -12.75
CA LEU A 289 29.12 21.18 -11.44
C LEU A 289 28.61 19.72 -11.30
N ALA A 290 29.35 18.90 -10.60
CA ALA A 290 28.99 17.53 -10.25
C ALA A 290 28.68 16.60 -11.44
N GLY A 291 29.11 16.94 -12.69
CA GLY A 291 28.89 16.11 -13.89
C GLY A 291 27.40 15.99 -14.28
N VAL A 292 26.58 16.96 -13.93
CA VAL A 292 25.15 16.97 -14.26
C VAL A 292 24.95 17.42 -15.69
N THR A 293 24.34 16.57 -16.53
CA THR A 293 23.93 16.88 -17.90
C THR A 293 22.44 17.19 -17.97
N ILE A 294 21.96 17.72 -19.07
CA ILE A 294 20.54 17.94 -19.31
C ILE A 294 19.78 16.61 -19.23
N GLY A 295 20.32 15.55 -19.82
CA GLY A 295 19.74 14.22 -19.77
C GLY A 295 19.70 13.64 -18.35
N THR A 296 20.74 13.91 -17.53
CA THR A 296 20.74 13.55 -16.11
C THR A 296 19.59 14.21 -15.37
N VAL A 297 19.32 15.50 -15.56
CA VAL A 297 18.23 16.23 -14.91
C VAL A 297 16.88 15.64 -15.29
N VAL A 298 16.63 15.43 -16.59
CA VAL A 298 15.37 14.88 -17.09
C VAL A 298 15.11 13.50 -16.51
N THR A 299 16.12 12.65 -16.50
CA THR A 299 16.03 11.28 -15.93
C THR A 299 15.82 11.33 -14.42
N PHE A 300 16.56 12.19 -13.72
CA PHE A 300 16.47 12.28 -12.25
C PHE A 300 15.10 12.72 -11.76
N VAL A 301 14.46 13.59 -12.49
CA VAL A 301 13.08 14.02 -12.25
C VAL A 301 12.10 12.85 -12.36
N GLY A 302 12.26 11.96 -13.36
CA GLY A 302 11.48 10.74 -13.50
C GLY A 302 11.76 9.71 -12.40
N LEU A 303 13.04 9.51 -12.07
CA LEU A 303 13.46 8.62 -10.99
C LEU A 303 12.98 9.09 -9.63
N ASN A 304 13.00 10.39 -9.36
CA ASN A 304 12.47 10.96 -8.12
C ASN A 304 11.00 10.61 -7.90
N LYS A 305 10.19 10.65 -8.96
CA LYS A 305 8.80 10.20 -8.91
C LYS A 305 8.69 8.68 -8.66
N SER A 306 9.50 7.89 -9.32
CA SER A 306 9.55 6.42 -9.12
C SER A 306 10.03 6.04 -7.72
N PHE A 307 10.83 6.90 -7.07
CA PHE A 307 11.30 6.72 -5.70
C PHE A 307 10.25 7.11 -4.65
N THR A 308 9.48 8.19 -4.88
CA THR A 308 8.49 8.71 -3.93
C THR A 308 7.14 8.01 -4.02
N ASN A 309 6.72 7.52 -5.19
CA ASN A 309 5.45 6.81 -5.38
C ASN A 309 5.28 5.59 -4.46
N PRO A 310 6.28 4.70 -4.29
CA PRO A 310 6.17 3.57 -3.36
C PRO A 310 5.89 3.99 -1.92
N ILE A 311 6.41 5.13 -1.46
CA ILE A 311 6.14 5.65 -0.10
C ILE A 311 4.63 5.93 0.05
N THR A 312 4.02 6.57 -0.94
CA THR A 312 2.58 6.84 -0.93
C THR A 312 1.76 5.55 -0.98
N GLN A 313 2.15 4.58 -1.81
CA GLN A 313 1.48 3.28 -1.93
C GLN A 313 1.53 2.47 -0.63
N VAL A 314 2.71 2.38 0.01
CA VAL A 314 2.84 1.69 1.30
C VAL A 314 2.03 2.41 2.38
N SER A 315 2.00 3.74 2.37
CA SER A 315 1.19 4.52 3.30
C SER A 315 -0.31 4.21 3.21
N GLN A 316 -0.83 3.95 2.02
CA GLN A 316 -2.22 3.55 1.79
C GLN A 316 -2.53 2.13 2.29
N GLN A 317 -1.55 1.24 2.29
CA GLN A 317 -1.73 -0.14 2.77
C GLN A 317 -1.69 -0.27 4.29
N VAL A 318 -1.12 0.72 4.98
CA VAL A 318 -0.98 0.73 6.45
C VAL A 318 -2.18 1.37 7.15
N ASN A 319 -2.95 2.20 6.47
CA ASN A 319 -4.19 2.82 6.96
C ASN A 319 -5.42 1.98 6.62
#